data_20343e6f5b84778e88f81bee3fe6b19e
#
_entry.id   20343e6f5b84778e88f81bee3fe6b19e
#
_cell.length_a   1.000
_cell.length_b   1.000
_cell.length_c   1.000
_cell.angle_alpha   90.00
_cell.angle_beta   90.00
_cell.angle_gamma   90.00
#
_symmetry.space_group_name_H-M   'P 1'
#
loop_
_entity.id
_entity.type
_entity.pdbx_description
1 polymer ?
#
loop_
_entity_poly.entity_id
_entity_poly.type
_entity_poly.pdbx_seq_one_letter_code
_entity_poly.pdbx_strand_id
1 'polypeptide(L)'
;MATGSYLSIITLNVNGLNAPIKRQRLAEWIQKQDPYICYLQETHFKPRDIYRLKVKGWKKIFHANGDQKKAGVAILISDKIDFEIKAV
;
A
#
# COMPACT_ATOMS: atom_id res chain seq x y z
N MET A 1 -28.35 -3.51 2.95
CA MET A 1 -27.36 -2.93 2.67
C MET A 1 -26.56 -3.60 1.68
N ALA A 2 -25.89 -2.87 1.13
CA ALA A 2 -25.11 -3.45 0.18
C ALA A 2 -24.41 -4.55 0.81
N THR A 3 -24.41 -5.60 0.24
CA THR A 3 -23.87 -6.76 0.81
C THR A 3 -22.40 -6.79 0.75
N GLY A 4 -21.76 -5.67 0.74
CA GLY A 4 -20.34 -5.66 0.77
C GLY A 4 -19.67 -6.15 -0.49
N SER A 5 -20.37 -6.06 -1.59
CA SER A 5 -19.71 -6.41 -2.83
C SER A 5 -18.80 -5.32 -3.34
N TYR A 6 -18.69 -4.22 -2.63
CA TYR A 6 -17.79 -3.16 -3.03
C TYR A 6 -16.39 -3.43 -2.54
N LEU A 7 -15.43 -3.35 -3.46
CA LEU A 7 -14.04 -3.25 -3.07
C LEU A 7 -13.68 -1.77 -3.05
N SER A 8 -13.31 -1.29 -1.90
CA SER A 8 -12.84 0.08 -1.77
C SER A 8 -11.38 0.11 -2.21
N ILE A 9 -11.10 0.74 -3.33
CA ILE A 9 -9.76 0.84 -3.87
C ILE A 9 -9.36 2.30 -3.89
N ILE A 10 -8.23 2.61 -3.29
CA ILE A 10 -7.68 3.94 -3.26
C ILE A 10 -6.36 3.94 -4.01
N THR A 11 -6.19 4.92 -4.89
CA THR A 11 -4.93 5.13 -5.59
C THR A 11 -4.37 6.47 -5.18
N LEU A 12 -3.13 6.49 -4.75
CA LEU A 12 -2.47 7.69 -4.29
C LEU A 12 -1.10 7.84 -4.92
N ASN A 13 -0.77 9.03 -5.36
CA ASN A 13 0.60 9.39 -5.67
C ASN A 13 1.20 9.99 -4.40
N VAL A 14 2.12 9.25 -3.77
CA VAL A 14 2.62 9.65 -2.45
C VAL A 14 3.88 10.49 -2.54
N ASN A 15 4.48 10.60 -3.70
CA ASN A 15 5.61 11.48 -3.94
C ASN A 15 6.73 11.28 -2.91
N GLY A 16 7.07 10.02 -2.69
CA GLY A 16 8.15 9.67 -1.78
C GLY A 16 7.68 9.35 -0.37
N LEU A 17 8.20 8.29 0.20
CA LEU A 17 7.85 7.83 1.54
C LEU A 17 9.09 7.58 2.40
N ASN A 18 10.19 8.27 2.10
CA ASN A 18 11.41 8.05 2.88
C ASN A 18 11.39 8.78 4.22
N ALA A 19 10.57 9.82 4.36
CA ALA A 19 10.46 10.53 5.62
C ALA A 19 9.57 9.77 6.60
N PRO A 20 10.05 9.50 7.83
CA PRO A 20 9.27 8.72 8.79
C PRO A 20 7.91 9.32 9.11
N ILE A 21 7.84 10.64 9.26
CA ILE A 21 6.59 11.28 9.62
C ILE A 21 5.55 11.14 8.51
N LYS A 22 6.00 11.15 7.27
CA LYS A 22 5.10 10.99 6.14
C LYS A 22 4.52 9.58 6.10
N ARG A 23 5.37 8.58 6.38
CA ARG A 23 4.90 7.20 6.47
C ARG A 23 3.88 7.03 7.58
N GLN A 24 4.13 7.65 8.73
CA GLN A 24 3.22 7.56 9.86
C GLN A 24 1.87 8.19 9.53
N ARG A 25 1.87 9.36 8.93
CA ARG A 25 0.63 10.04 8.55
C ARG A 25 -0.14 9.24 7.50
N LEU A 26 0.57 8.66 6.56
CA LEU A 26 -0.07 7.83 5.54
C LEU A 26 -0.71 6.61 6.18
N ALA A 27 0.01 5.95 7.08
CA ALA A 27 -0.53 4.77 7.75
C ALA A 27 -1.79 5.11 8.55
N GLU A 28 -1.78 6.22 9.26
CA GLU A 28 -2.95 6.66 10.01
C GLU A 28 -4.12 6.96 9.09
N TRP A 29 -3.85 7.60 7.97
CA TRP A 29 -4.89 7.93 7.00
C TRP A 29 -5.50 6.67 6.39
N ILE A 30 -4.65 5.71 6.03
CA ILE A 30 -5.12 4.44 5.47
C ILE A 30 -5.99 3.71 6.47
N GLN A 31 -5.57 3.66 7.72
CA GLN A 31 -6.35 3.01 8.77
C GLN A 31 -7.70 3.69 8.96
N LYS A 32 -7.74 5.01 8.86
CA LYS A 32 -8.97 5.76 9.00
C LYS A 32 -9.91 5.52 7.82
N GLN A 33 -9.37 5.51 6.60
CA GLN A 33 -10.18 5.28 5.42
C GLN A 33 -10.59 3.82 5.26
N ASP A 34 -9.80 2.94 5.82
CA ASP A 34 -10.06 1.51 5.85
C ASP A 34 -10.35 0.93 4.46
N PRO A 35 -9.51 1.19 3.46
CA PRO A 35 -9.74 0.64 2.13
C PRO A 35 -9.39 -0.85 2.10
N TYR A 36 -10.00 -1.56 1.18
CA TYR A 36 -9.59 -2.94 0.95
C TYR A 36 -8.24 -3.01 0.24
N ILE A 37 -8.04 -2.11 -0.71
CA ILE A 37 -6.79 -2.09 -1.47
C ILE A 37 -6.34 -0.64 -1.58
N CYS A 38 -5.06 -0.40 -1.34
CA CYS A 38 -4.46 0.90 -1.48
C CYS A 38 -3.25 0.80 -2.40
N TYR A 39 -3.30 1.49 -3.52
CA TYR A 39 -2.25 1.48 -4.53
C TYR A 39 -1.45 2.77 -4.40
N LEU A 40 -0.19 2.64 -3.99
CA LEU A 40 0.67 3.79 -3.74
C LEU A 40 1.67 3.94 -4.88
N GLN A 41 1.62 5.06 -5.55
CA GLN A 41 2.53 5.37 -6.65
C GLN A 41 3.64 6.31 -6.18
N GLU A 42 4.78 6.21 -6.82
CA GLU A 42 5.93 7.08 -6.57
C GLU A 42 6.39 7.02 -5.13
N THR A 43 6.58 5.82 -4.63
CA THR A 43 7.05 5.64 -3.25
C THR A 43 8.48 6.07 -3.06
N HIS A 44 9.32 5.96 -4.09
CA HIS A 44 10.72 6.35 -4.07
C HIS A 44 11.53 5.70 -2.95
N PHE A 45 11.13 4.53 -2.51
CA PHE A 45 11.88 3.85 -1.47
C PHE A 45 13.24 3.40 -1.98
N LYS A 46 14.24 3.61 -1.16
CA LYS A 46 15.51 2.93 -1.35
C LYS A 46 15.30 1.45 -1.04
N PRO A 47 16.01 0.54 -1.74
CA PRO A 47 15.77 -0.88 -1.53
C PRO A 47 15.84 -1.31 -0.06
N ARG A 48 16.74 -0.72 0.71
CA ARG A 48 16.88 -1.08 2.11
C ARG A 48 15.78 -0.51 3.01
N ASP A 49 14.96 0.40 2.50
CA ASP A 49 13.96 1.08 3.31
C ASP A 49 12.55 0.61 3.01
N ILE A 50 12.38 -0.31 2.07
CA ILE A 50 11.06 -0.80 1.68
C ILE A 50 10.28 -1.35 2.86
N TYR A 51 10.96 -2.04 3.77
CA TYR A 51 10.30 -2.66 4.91
C TYR A 51 9.77 -1.64 5.91
N ARG A 52 10.18 -0.40 5.80
CA ARG A 52 9.77 0.62 6.78
C ARG A 52 8.32 1.05 6.65
N LEU A 53 7.71 0.82 5.50
CA LEU A 53 6.29 1.11 5.37
C LEU A 53 5.50 -0.08 5.87
N LYS A 54 4.90 0.07 7.03
CA LYS A 54 4.03 -0.94 7.62
C LYS A 54 2.74 -0.28 8.06
N VAL A 55 1.64 -0.84 7.60
CA VAL A 55 0.32 -0.38 8.02
C VAL A 55 -0.37 -1.56 8.66
N LYS A 56 -0.65 -1.45 9.95
CA LYS A 56 -1.28 -2.52 10.69
C LYS A 56 -2.64 -2.84 10.08
N GLY A 57 -2.86 -4.10 9.75
CA GLY A 57 -4.09 -4.54 9.11
C GLY A 57 -4.00 -4.68 7.61
N TRP A 58 -2.85 -4.37 7.02
CA TRP A 58 -2.64 -4.49 5.58
C TRP A 58 -1.37 -5.26 5.30
N LYS A 59 -1.41 -6.07 4.26
CA LYS A 59 -0.23 -6.72 3.71
C LYS A 59 0.30 -5.85 2.59
N LYS A 60 1.60 -5.80 2.46
CA LYS A 60 2.25 -4.96 1.47
C LYS A 60 2.89 -5.82 0.39
N ILE A 61 2.63 -5.46 -0.85
CA ILE A 61 3.34 -5.98 -2.00
C ILE A 61 4.07 -4.80 -2.62
N PHE A 62 5.38 -4.89 -2.72
CA PHE A 62 6.18 -3.82 -3.28
C PHE A 62 6.74 -4.24 -4.61
N HIS A 63 6.66 -3.35 -5.59
CA HIS A 63 7.25 -3.58 -6.89
C HIS A 63 8.16 -2.39 -7.23
N ALA A 64 9.43 -2.66 -7.42
CA ALA A 64 10.36 -1.65 -7.87
C ALA A 64 10.76 -1.98 -9.30
N ASN A 65 10.72 -0.99 -10.17
CA ASN A 65 11.28 -1.16 -11.49
C ASN A 65 12.79 -1.19 -11.38
N GLY A 66 13.43 -1.94 -12.29
CA GLY A 66 14.88 -1.96 -12.33
C GLY A 66 15.51 -0.63 -12.72
N ASP A 67 14.71 0.30 -13.17
CA ASP A 67 15.18 1.63 -13.52
C ASP A 67 15.11 2.50 -12.28
N GLN A 68 16.26 2.98 -11.84
CA GLN A 68 16.36 3.80 -10.64
C GLN A 68 15.64 5.14 -10.74
N LYS A 69 15.34 5.58 -11.94
CA LYS A 69 14.62 6.84 -12.12
C LYS A 69 13.13 6.70 -11.92
N LYS A 70 12.64 5.48 -11.87
CA LYS A 70 11.21 5.30 -11.73
C LYS A 70 10.86 5.06 -10.28
N ALA A 71 9.80 5.72 -9.89
CA ALA A 71 9.26 5.56 -8.56
C ALA A 71 8.69 4.17 -8.42
N GLY A 72 8.90 3.55 -7.30
CA GLY A 72 8.32 2.25 -7.02
C GLY A 72 6.83 2.34 -6.74
N VAL A 73 6.19 1.19 -6.75
CA VAL A 73 4.77 1.06 -6.45
C VAL A 73 4.62 0.13 -5.27
N ALA A 74 3.76 0.49 -4.33
CA ALA A 74 3.40 -0.38 -3.23
C ALA A 74 1.91 -0.61 -3.25
N ILE A 75 1.50 -1.85 -3.06
CA ILE A 75 0.10 -2.22 -2.98
C ILE A 75 -0.15 -2.75 -1.59
N LEU A 76 -1.10 -2.14 -0.90
CA LEU A 76 -1.50 -2.58 0.43
C LEU A 76 -2.86 -3.26 0.31
N ILE A 77 -2.93 -4.47 0.83
CA ILE A 77 -4.14 -5.28 0.76
C ILE A 77 -4.62 -5.53 2.18
N SER A 78 -5.86 -5.16 2.45
CA SER A 78 -6.43 -5.31 3.78
C SER A 78 -6.50 -6.78 4.18
N ASP A 79 -6.19 -7.06 5.43
CA ASP A 79 -6.35 -8.41 5.98
C ASP A 79 -7.81 -8.84 6.05
N LYS A 80 -8.74 -7.91 5.89
CA LYS A 80 -10.15 -8.23 5.83
C LYS A 80 -10.54 -8.96 4.56
N ILE A 81 -9.71 -8.85 3.52
CA ILE A 81 -9.94 -9.59 2.29
C ILE A 81 -9.41 -11.00 2.51
N ASP A 82 -10.32 -11.94 2.52
CA ASP A 82 -9.94 -13.32 2.63
C ASP A 82 -9.54 -13.83 1.26
N PHE A 83 -8.32 -13.48 0.88
CA PHE A 83 -7.79 -13.97 -0.38
C PHE A 83 -7.20 -15.32 -0.15
N GLU A 84 -7.95 -16.29 -0.46
CA GLU A 84 -7.31 -17.55 -0.73
C GLU A 84 -6.94 -17.56 -2.19
N ILE A 85 -5.74 -17.14 -2.47
CA ILE A 85 -5.23 -17.38 -3.78
C ILE A 85 -4.83 -18.83 -3.80
N LYS A 86 -5.76 -19.65 -4.14
CA LYS A 86 -5.41 -21.02 -4.36
C LYS A 86 -4.67 -21.07 -5.67
N ALA A 87 -3.55 -21.73 -5.64
CA ALA A 87 -2.82 -21.97 -6.87
C ALA A 87 -3.76 -22.63 -7.83
N VAL A 88 -3.88 -22.06 -8.94
CA VAL A 88 -4.78 -22.58 -9.96
C VAL A 88 -3.97 -23.44 -10.90
#